data_e26f2592e03d62aaa05c7b0d18109364
#
_entry.id   e26f2592e03d62aaa05c7b0d18109364
#
_cell.length_a   1.000
_cell.length_b   1.000
_cell.length_c   1.000
_cell.angle_alpha   90.00
_cell.angle_beta   90.00
_cell.angle_gamma   90.00
#
_symmetry.space_group_name_H-M   'P 1'
#
loop_
_entity.id
_entity.type
_entity.pdbx_description
1 polymer ?
#
loop_
_entity_poly.entity_id
_entity_poly.type
_entity_poly.pdbx_seq_one_letter_code
_entity_poly.pdbx_strand_id
1 'polypeptide(L)'
;MIWLEGVGCQRDGSIVLDAVSLGVARSEIIVIEGGASSGKSTLLELAAVVRMPDRGAVWFAGRNTASLQRASLPFVRRNIGYCTEDPLLLPEDSVLANVMMALAVRGESPARAEQAARDALALVKASELVNRQVASLSSGQKRAVALARSVAGPPPLVVADEPAAGFGDEARAIVAAALVAARNQGAAVLAATADTALADALVRVGGRRIHLDQGRIAGAPAMGLVPALTPSPVPEAQARVITLQVDKDEENILPPATRGPR
;
A
#
# COMPACT_ATOMS: atom_id res chain seq x y z
N MET A 1 -5.19 1.48 10.83
CA MET A 1 -3.90 1.78 10.19
C MET A 1 -4.05 2.88 9.14
N ILE A 2 -4.91 2.72 8.17
CA ILE A 2 -5.33 3.74 7.21
C ILE A 2 -6.82 4.01 7.34
N TRP A 3 -7.23 5.28 7.23
CA TRP A 3 -8.62 5.70 7.23
C TRP A 3 -8.86 6.73 6.14
N LEU A 4 -9.82 6.47 5.28
CA LEU A 4 -10.33 7.36 4.25
C LEU A 4 -11.68 7.89 4.75
N GLU A 5 -11.83 9.20 4.86
CA GLU A 5 -13.00 9.85 5.46
C GLU A 5 -13.70 10.72 4.42
N GLY A 6 -14.85 10.25 3.92
CA GLY A 6 -15.66 10.97 2.96
C GLY A 6 -14.89 11.41 1.70
N VAL A 7 -13.91 10.60 1.26
CA VAL A 7 -13.04 11.02 0.16
C VAL A 7 -13.80 11.07 -1.16
N GLY A 8 -13.60 12.16 -1.89
CA GLY A 8 -14.06 12.37 -3.24
C GLY A 8 -12.90 12.70 -4.16
N CYS A 9 -12.97 12.19 -5.39
CA CYS A 9 -11.99 12.46 -6.44
C CYS A 9 -12.68 12.73 -7.77
N GLN A 10 -12.14 13.69 -8.52
CA GLN A 10 -12.54 13.98 -9.90
C GLN A 10 -11.38 13.70 -10.86
N ARG A 11 -11.70 13.31 -12.08
CA ARG A 11 -10.76 13.18 -13.18
C ARG A 11 -11.43 13.67 -14.46
N ASP A 12 -10.77 14.61 -15.12
CA ASP A 12 -11.28 15.20 -16.38
C ASP A 12 -12.74 15.70 -16.28
N GLY A 13 -13.09 16.33 -15.13
CA GLY A 13 -14.43 16.83 -14.84
C GLY A 13 -15.47 15.78 -14.43
N SER A 14 -15.11 14.49 -14.45
CA SER A 14 -16.00 13.40 -14.05
C SER A 14 -15.69 12.96 -12.60
N ILE A 15 -16.74 12.69 -11.82
CA ILE A 15 -16.59 12.15 -10.46
C ILE A 15 -16.17 10.68 -10.57
N VAL A 16 -15.01 10.35 -9.99
CA VAL A 16 -14.47 8.98 -9.92
C VAL A 16 -14.74 8.34 -8.56
N LEU A 17 -14.67 9.13 -7.48
CA LEU A 17 -15.05 8.70 -6.14
C LEU A 17 -15.95 9.76 -5.51
N ASP A 18 -16.99 9.31 -4.82
CA ASP A 18 -17.98 10.17 -4.20
C ASP A 18 -18.25 9.76 -2.75
N ALA A 19 -17.72 10.57 -1.82
CA ALA A 19 -17.89 10.44 -0.38
C ALA A 19 -17.57 9.04 0.18
N VAL A 20 -16.50 8.41 -0.32
CA VAL A 20 -16.08 7.07 0.13
C VAL A 20 -15.44 7.15 1.52
N SER A 21 -15.94 6.34 2.45
CA SER A 21 -15.35 6.17 3.78
C SER A 21 -14.94 4.71 4.00
N LEU A 22 -13.68 4.48 4.31
CA LEU A 22 -13.10 3.15 4.45
C LEU A 22 -11.94 3.15 5.43
N GLY A 23 -11.96 2.24 6.40
CA GLY A 23 -10.85 2.01 7.32
C GLY A 23 -10.29 0.61 7.18
N VAL A 24 -8.96 0.50 7.26
CA VAL A 24 -8.24 -0.77 7.34
C VAL A 24 -7.40 -0.76 8.61
N ALA A 25 -7.68 -1.69 9.51
CA ALA A 25 -6.93 -1.87 10.74
C ALA A 25 -5.64 -2.65 10.51
N ARG A 26 -4.76 -2.68 11.51
CA ARG A 26 -3.59 -3.58 11.48
C ARG A 26 -4.06 -5.03 11.49
N SER A 27 -3.33 -5.88 10.79
CA SER A 27 -3.64 -7.31 10.64
C SER A 27 -5.04 -7.57 10.05
N GLU A 28 -5.61 -6.61 9.33
CA GLU A 28 -6.85 -6.75 8.57
C GLU A 28 -6.55 -6.84 7.08
N ILE A 29 -7.32 -7.68 6.38
CA ILE A 29 -7.39 -7.68 4.92
C ILE A 29 -8.73 -7.14 4.49
N ILE A 30 -8.71 -6.16 3.60
CA ILE A 30 -9.89 -5.72 2.85
C ILE A 30 -9.64 -5.99 1.38
N VAL A 31 -10.61 -6.61 0.73
CA VAL A 31 -10.62 -6.80 -0.71
C VAL A 31 -11.75 -5.97 -1.32
N ILE A 32 -11.41 -5.11 -2.28
CA ILE A 32 -12.33 -4.27 -3.02
C ILE A 32 -12.61 -4.93 -4.36
N GLU A 33 -13.87 -5.23 -4.60
CA GLU A 33 -14.37 -5.68 -5.89
C GLU A 33 -15.15 -4.56 -6.57
N GLY A 34 -15.24 -4.63 -7.88
CA GLY A 34 -16.02 -3.69 -8.68
C GLY A 34 -15.68 -3.82 -10.16
N GLY A 35 -16.55 -3.35 -11.00
CA GLY A 35 -16.35 -3.34 -12.44
C GLY A 35 -15.16 -2.48 -12.90
N ALA A 36 -14.84 -2.55 -14.18
CA ALA A 36 -13.92 -1.60 -14.79
C ALA A 36 -14.42 -0.16 -14.55
N SER A 37 -13.50 0.76 -14.30
CA SER A 37 -13.80 2.18 -14.06
C SER A 37 -14.66 2.47 -12.81
N SER A 38 -14.84 1.52 -11.88
CA SER A 38 -15.57 1.77 -10.63
C SER A 38 -14.84 2.68 -9.64
N GLY A 39 -13.57 3.04 -9.89
CA GLY A 39 -12.76 3.90 -9.04
C GLY A 39 -11.75 3.15 -8.13
N LYS A 40 -11.60 1.83 -8.26
CA LYS A 40 -10.70 1.01 -7.44
C LYS A 40 -9.27 1.55 -7.38
N SER A 41 -8.63 1.72 -8.54
CA SER A 41 -7.26 2.21 -8.61
C SER A 41 -7.11 3.60 -7.99
N THR A 42 -8.09 4.51 -8.22
CA THR A 42 -8.09 5.83 -7.59
C THR A 42 -8.21 5.74 -6.07
N LEU A 43 -9.04 4.83 -5.55
CA LEU A 43 -9.16 4.61 -4.12
C LEU A 43 -7.87 4.06 -3.51
N LEU A 44 -7.19 3.15 -4.22
CA LEU A 44 -5.88 2.63 -3.83
C LEU A 44 -4.78 3.70 -3.89
N GLU A 45 -4.78 4.57 -4.90
CA GLU A 45 -3.86 5.71 -4.99
C GLU A 45 -3.99 6.66 -3.79
N LEU A 46 -5.23 6.91 -3.33
CA LEU A 46 -5.48 7.69 -2.10
C LEU A 46 -4.96 6.96 -0.87
N ALA A 47 -5.24 5.66 -0.74
CA ALA A 47 -4.77 4.84 0.37
C ALA A 47 -3.24 4.73 0.41
N ALA A 48 -2.59 4.68 -0.77
CA ALA A 48 -1.13 4.69 -0.90
C ALA A 48 -0.51 6.09 -0.73
N VAL A 49 -1.32 7.13 -0.50
CA VAL A 49 -0.90 8.54 -0.39
C VAL A 49 -0.12 9.00 -1.64
N VAL A 50 -0.36 8.35 -2.78
CA VAL A 50 0.19 8.75 -4.09
C VAL A 50 -0.60 9.94 -4.64
N ARG A 51 -1.90 9.93 -4.41
CA ARG A 51 -2.84 11.00 -4.75
C ARG A 51 -3.44 11.60 -3.48
N MET A 52 -3.77 12.89 -3.51
CA MET A 52 -4.59 13.54 -2.49
C MET A 52 -6.05 13.58 -2.94
N PRO A 53 -7.03 13.48 -2.03
CA PRO A 53 -8.44 13.60 -2.36
C PRO A 53 -8.78 15.07 -2.65
N ASP A 54 -9.78 15.31 -3.52
CA ASP A 54 -10.34 16.64 -3.76
C ASP A 54 -11.29 17.07 -2.62
N ARG A 55 -11.89 16.08 -1.93
CA ARG A 55 -12.75 16.25 -0.75
C ARG A 55 -12.47 15.14 0.26
N GLY A 56 -12.80 15.41 1.53
CA GLY A 56 -12.57 14.47 2.62
C GLY A 56 -11.12 14.43 3.08
N ALA A 57 -10.75 13.39 3.79
CA ALA A 57 -9.42 13.27 4.38
C ALA A 57 -8.88 11.84 4.32
N VAL A 58 -7.56 11.72 4.23
CA VAL A 58 -6.82 10.45 4.35
C VAL A 58 -5.96 10.51 5.61
N TRP A 59 -6.16 9.55 6.50
CA TRP A 59 -5.44 9.43 7.75
C TRP A 59 -4.53 8.21 7.70
N PHE A 60 -3.24 8.38 7.91
CA PHE A 60 -2.26 7.30 8.01
C PHE A 60 -1.65 7.29 9.42
N ALA A 61 -1.73 6.15 10.10
CA ALA A 61 -1.23 5.99 11.47
C ALA A 61 -1.75 7.09 12.44
N GLY A 62 -3.01 7.54 12.27
CA GLY A 62 -3.64 8.56 13.11
C GLY A 62 -3.31 10.01 12.73
N ARG A 63 -2.52 10.24 11.68
CA ARG A 63 -2.20 11.58 11.18
C ARG A 63 -2.95 11.87 9.87
N ASN A 64 -3.55 13.05 9.78
CA ASN A 64 -4.16 13.52 8.53
C ASN A 64 -3.05 13.87 7.53
N THR A 65 -3.03 13.19 6.37
CA THR A 65 -1.99 13.38 5.37
C THR A 65 -2.01 14.77 4.73
N ALA A 66 -3.16 15.45 4.70
CA ALA A 66 -3.27 16.82 4.19
C ALA A 66 -2.63 17.86 5.10
N SER A 67 -2.48 17.58 6.41
CA SER A 67 -1.81 18.45 7.37
C SER A 67 -0.29 18.31 7.37
N LEU A 68 0.24 17.31 6.67
CA LEU A 68 1.68 17.10 6.57
C LEU A 68 2.31 18.06 5.57
N GLN A 69 3.52 18.49 5.86
CA GLN A 69 4.32 19.24 4.88
C GLN A 69 4.58 18.34 3.66
N ARG A 70 4.66 18.92 2.47
CA ARG A 70 4.94 18.16 1.24
C ARG A 70 6.23 17.36 1.32
N ALA A 71 7.24 17.87 2.03
CA ALA A 71 8.51 17.19 2.27
C ALA A 71 8.36 15.92 3.13
N SER A 72 7.32 15.82 3.97
CA SER A 72 7.08 14.66 4.84
C SER A 72 6.33 13.51 4.14
N LEU A 73 5.69 13.76 3.00
CA LEU A 73 4.93 12.73 2.28
C LEU A 73 5.79 11.53 1.82
N PRO A 74 7.04 11.69 1.35
CA PRO A 74 7.92 10.56 1.04
C PRO A 74 8.14 9.63 2.25
N PHE A 75 8.22 10.19 3.47
CA PHE A 75 8.37 9.41 4.70
C PHE A 75 7.12 8.58 5.04
N VAL A 76 5.93 9.05 4.69
CA VAL A 76 4.70 8.26 4.78
C VAL A 76 4.72 7.14 3.73
N ARG A 77 5.00 7.49 2.46
CA ARG A 77 4.97 6.54 1.33
C ARG A 77 5.95 5.38 1.48
N ARG A 78 7.15 5.60 2.04
CA ARG A 78 8.12 4.51 2.26
C ARG A 78 7.62 3.42 3.21
N ASN A 79 6.62 3.74 4.05
CA ASN A 79 5.97 2.80 4.96
C ASN A 79 4.77 2.07 4.33
N ILE A 80 4.54 2.27 3.03
CA ILE A 80 3.45 1.65 2.28
C ILE A 80 4.05 0.79 1.17
N GLY A 81 3.79 -0.50 1.22
CA GLY A 81 4.09 -1.41 0.12
C GLY A 81 3.00 -1.28 -0.93
N TYR A 82 3.29 -0.66 -2.07
CA TYR A 82 2.31 -0.47 -3.14
C TYR A 82 2.66 -1.36 -4.34
N CYS A 83 1.79 -2.34 -4.62
CA CYS A 83 1.82 -3.17 -5.80
C CYS A 83 0.79 -2.62 -6.79
N THR A 84 1.27 -1.97 -7.84
CA THR A 84 0.45 -1.41 -8.92
C THR A 84 0.21 -2.46 -10.01
N GLU A 85 -0.85 -2.31 -10.80
CA GLU A 85 -1.15 -3.16 -11.94
C GLU A 85 0.02 -3.17 -12.94
N ASP A 86 0.61 -2.00 -13.23
CA ASP A 86 1.85 -1.88 -14.00
C ASP A 86 3.06 -1.88 -13.03
N PRO A 87 3.92 -2.90 -13.08
CA PRO A 87 5.06 -3.00 -12.19
C PRO A 87 6.06 -1.87 -12.43
N LEU A 88 6.14 -0.91 -11.52
CA LEU A 88 7.12 0.18 -11.55
C LEU A 88 8.49 -0.33 -11.04
N LEU A 89 9.15 -1.17 -11.83
CA LEU A 89 10.47 -1.72 -11.52
C LEU A 89 11.55 -0.99 -12.33
N LEU A 90 12.76 -0.93 -11.77
CA LEU A 90 13.95 -0.42 -12.46
C LEU A 90 14.49 -1.50 -13.39
N PRO A 91 14.40 -1.32 -14.73
CA PRO A 91 14.70 -2.39 -15.68
C PRO A 91 16.16 -2.78 -15.72
N GLU A 92 17.07 -1.83 -15.48
CA GLU A 92 18.51 -2.03 -15.51
C GLU A 92 19.06 -2.71 -14.24
N ASP A 93 18.29 -2.68 -13.17
CA ASP A 93 18.68 -3.27 -11.89
C ASP A 93 18.31 -4.75 -11.82
N SER A 94 19.01 -5.46 -10.91
CA SER A 94 18.65 -6.85 -10.60
C SER A 94 17.31 -6.93 -9.87
N VAL A 95 16.70 -8.10 -9.92
CA VAL A 95 15.49 -8.41 -9.13
C VAL A 95 15.73 -8.14 -7.64
N LEU A 96 16.86 -8.61 -7.11
CA LEU A 96 17.21 -8.38 -5.71
C LEU A 96 17.30 -6.89 -5.37
N ALA A 97 18.00 -6.11 -6.20
CA ALA A 97 18.16 -4.67 -5.99
C ALA A 97 16.80 -3.94 -5.98
N ASN A 98 15.90 -4.30 -6.91
CA ASN A 98 14.54 -3.75 -6.94
C ASN A 98 13.74 -4.00 -5.66
N VAL A 99 13.87 -5.18 -5.06
CA VAL A 99 13.16 -5.49 -3.80
C VAL A 99 13.87 -4.84 -2.61
N MET A 100 15.20 -4.88 -2.56
CA MET A 100 16.00 -4.26 -1.49
C MET A 100 15.78 -2.75 -1.39
N MET A 101 15.50 -2.06 -2.52
CA MET A 101 15.28 -0.61 -2.53
C MET A 101 14.13 -0.20 -1.57
N ALA A 102 13.02 -0.95 -1.54
CA ALA A 102 11.91 -0.66 -0.64
C ALA A 102 12.32 -0.73 0.84
N LEU A 103 13.27 -1.58 1.17
CA LEU A 103 13.81 -1.76 2.52
C LEU A 103 14.84 -0.67 2.86
N ALA A 104 15.71 -0.35 1.91
CA ALA A 104 16.73 0.69 2.07
C ALA A 104 16.10 2.07 2.35
N VAL A 105 15.04 2.45 1.62
CA VAL A 105 14.33 3.73 1.87
C VAL A 105 13.62 3.77 3.23
N ARG A 106 13.36 2.60 3.84
CA ARG A 106 12.84 2.48 5.21
C ARG A 106 13.94 2.52 6.27
N GLY A 107 15.20 2.56 5.88
CA GLY A 107 16.35 2.64 6.78
C GLY A 107 16.84 1.29 7.29
N GLU A 108 16.47 0.17 6.63
CA GLU A 108 17.02 -1.14 6.97
C GLU A 108 18.51 -1.22 6.62
N SER A 109 19.26 -1.93 7.43
CA SER A 109 20.68 -2.20 7.12
C SER A 109 20.79 -3.09 5.88
N PRO A 110 21.89 -2.99 5.09
CA PRO A 110 22.04 -3.77 3.85
C PRO A 110 21.84 -5.27 4.06
N ALA A 111 22.38 -5.83 5.13
CA ALA A 111 22.27 -7.27 5.42
C ALA A 111 20.81 -7.68 5.73
N ARG A 112 20.08 -6.87 6.51
CA ARG A 112 18.65 -7.10 6.79
C ARG A 112 17.80 -6.91 5.55
N ALA A 113 18.11 -5.89 4.73
CA ALA A 113 17.41 -5.63 3.48
C ALA A 113 17.58 -6.79 2.50
N GLU A 114 18.78 -7.33 2.37
CA GLU A 114 19.04 -8.49 1.51
C GLU A 114 18.27 -9.72 1.98
N GLN A 115 18.34 -10.05 3.28
CA GLN A 115 17.63 -11.21 3.80
C GLN A 115 16.11 -11.08 3.59
N ALA A 116 15.51 -9.95 3.98
CA ALA A 116 14.09 -9.71 3.83
C ALA A 116 13.64 -9.69 2.36
N ALA A 117 14.49 -9.21 1.44
CA ALA A 117 14.23 -9.26 0.01
C ALA A 117 14.22 -10.70 -0.53
N ARG A 118 15.18 -11.54 -0.11
CA ARG A 118 15.23 -12.95 -0.47
C ARG A 118 14.01 -13.72 0.07
N ASP A 119 13.62 -13.45 1.32
CA ASP A 119 12.44 -14.07 1.93
C ASP A 119 11.15 -13.69 1.17
N ALA A 120 11.01 -12.43 0.78
CA ALA A 120 9.87 -11.97 -0.02
C ALA A 120 9.85 -12.58 -1.42
N LEU A 121 11.02 -12.73 -2.07
CA LEU A 121 11.13 -13.41 -3.35
C LEU A 121 10.81 -14.90 -3.26
N ALA A 122 11.21 -15.56 -2.19
CA ALA A 122 10.85 -16.95 -1.93
C ALA A 122 9.33 -17.12 -1.74
N LEU A 123 8.70 -16.20 -1.03
CA LEU A 123 7.26 -16.18 -0.79
C LEU A 123 6.45 -16.13 -2.09
N VAL A 124 6.95 -15.41 -3.11
CA VAL A 124 6.30 -15.32 -4.42
C VAL A 124 6.87 -16.32 -5.45
N LYS A 125 7.63 -17.32 -5.02
CA LYS A 125 8.27 -18.35 -5.86
C LYS A 125 9.19 -17.75 -6.97
N ALA A 126 9.92 -16.70 -6.65
CA ALA A 126 10.81 -16.01 -7.58
C ALA A 126 12.30 -16.05 -7.17
N SER A 127 12.69 -17.01 -6.31
CA SER A 127 14.06 -17.10 -5.78
C SER A 127 15.11 -17.29 -6.88
N GLU A 128 14.79 -18.02 -7.94
CA GLU A 128 15.69 -18.25 -9.07
C GLU A 128 15.95 -16.99 -9.91
N LEU A 129 15.14 -15.96 -9.75
CA LEU A 129 15.24 -14.70 -10.50
C LEU A 129 16.17 -13.67 -9.84
N VAL A 130 16.64 -13.92 -8.62
CA VAL A 130 17.35 -12.97 -7.74
C VAL A 130 18.44 -12.16 -8.46
N ASN A 131 19.26 -12.81 -9.28
CA ASN A 131 20.40 -12.18 -9.96
C ASN A 131 20.06 -11.72 -11.39
N ARG A 132 18.81 -11.94 -11.85
CA ARG A 132 18.44 -11.52 -13.21
C ARG A 132 18.14 -10.03 -13.25
N GLN A 133 18.44 -9.39 -14.38
CA GLN A 133 17.99 -8.04 -14.65
C GLN A 133 16.49 -8.03 -14.95
N VAL A 134 15.78 -7.03 -14.42
CA VAL A 134 14.34 -6.90 -14.59
C VAL A 134 13.93 -6.75 -16.05
N ALA A 135 14.76 -6.11 -16.88
CA ALA A 135 14.52 -5.99 -18.33
C ALA A 135 14.31 -7.35 -19.01
N SER A 136 14.99 -8.43 -18.53
CA SER A 136 14.92 -9.77 -19.10
C SER A 136 13.72 -10.61 -18.66
N LEU A 137 12.89 -10.09 -17.77
CA LEU A 137 11.76 -10.82 -17.18
C LEU A 137 10.50 -10.75 -18.05
N SER A 138 9.72 -11.83 -18.02
CA SER A 138 8.35 -11.81 -18.54
C SER A 138 7.46 -10.88 -17.71
N SER A 139 6.32 -10.46 -18.26
CA SER A 139 5.33 -9.64 -17.54
C SER A 139 4.87 -10.28 -16.23
N GLY A 140 4.64 -11.58 -16.22
CA GLY A 140 4.29 -12.34 -15.01
C GLY A 140 5.40 -12.30 -13.96
N GLN A 141 6.64 -12.54 -14.36
CA GLN A 141 7.79 -12.45 -13.44
C GLN A 141 7.96 -11.04 -12.87
N LYS A 142 7.78 -10.00 -13.68
CA LYS A 142 7.80 -8.60 -13.21
C LYS A 142 6.74 -8.34 -12.15
N ARG A 143 5.51 -8.83 -12.34
CA ARG A 143 4.43 -8.70 -11.33
C ARG A 143 4.76 -9.44 -10.04
N ALA A 144 5.30 -10.66 -10.12
CA ALA A 144 5.75 -11.39 -8.93
C ALA A 144 6.83 -10.60 -8.16
N VAL A 145 7.79 -10.00 -8.84
CA VAL A 145 8.84 -9.15 -8.24
C VAL A 145 8.23 -7.89 -7.61
N ALA A 146 7.25 -7.24 -8.27
CA ALA A 146 6.57 -6.07 -7.72
C ALA A 146 5.77 -6.42 -6.45
N LEU A 147 5.11 -7.58 -6.45
CA LEU A 147 4.44 -8.10 -5.25
C LEU A 147 5.46 -8.37 -4.13
N ALA A 148 6.56 -9.06 -4.42
CA ALA A 148 7.62 -9.29 -3.45
C ALA A 148 8.12 -7.98 -2.84
N ARG A 149 8.39 -6.96 -3.67
CA ARG A 149 8.80 -5.62 -3.22
C ARG A 149 7.78 -4.98 -2.30
N SER A 150 6.49 -5.14 -2.57
CA SER A 150 5.42 -4.53 -1.78
C SER A 150 5.22 -5.18 -0.41
N VAL A 151 5.58 -6.47 -0.24
CA VAL A 151 5.44 -7.20 1.02
C VAL A 151 6.76 -7.41 1.76
N ALA A 152 7.89 -6.99 1.18
CA ALA A 152 9.21 -7.20 1.76
C ALA A 152 9.38 -6.43 3.08
N GLY A 153 9.88 -7.13 4.11
CA GLY A 153 10.12 -6.60 5.46
C GLY A 153 8.91 -5.83 5.98
N PRO A 154 7.88 -6.50 6.45
CA PRO A 154 6.47 -6.18 6.45
C PRO A 154 6.17 -4.68 6.63
N PRO A 155 5.74 -3.98 5.58
CA PRO A 155 5.33 -2.57 5.72
C PRO A 155 4.06 -2.49 6.58
N PRO A 156 3.84 -1.39 7.29
CA PRO A 156 2.62 -1.18 8.06
C PRO A 156 1.32 -1.29 7.25
N LEU A 157 1.38 -0.93 5.97
CA LEU A 157 0.27 -1.03 5.01
C LEU A 157 0.76 -1.63 3.70
N VAL A 158 0.03 -2.61 3.18
CA VAL A 158 0.17 -3.14 1.81
C VAL A 158 -1.07 -2.72 1.03
N VAL A 159 -0.85 -2.09 -0.12
CA VAL A 159 -1.88 -1.72 -1.09
C VAL A 159 -1.58 -2.49 -2.38
N ALA A 160 -2.55 -3.23 -2.93
CA ALA A 160 -2.35 -4.04 -4.12
C ALA A 160 -3.48 -3.83 -5.13
N ASP A 161 -3.11 -3.36 -6.32
CA ASP A 161 -4.03 -3.14 -7.43
C ASP A 161 -3.89 -4.28 -8.45
N GLU A 162 -4.96 -5.03 -8.63
CA GLU A 162 -5.06 -6.19 -9.52
C GLU A 162 -3.83 -7.14 -9.45
N PRO A 163 -3.42 -7.56 -8.24
CA PRO A 163 -2.12 -8.24 -8.06
C PRO A 163 -2.03 -9.61 -8.74
N ALA A 164 -3.16 -10.20 -9.13
CA ALA A 164 -3.24 -11.47 -9.85
C ALA A 164 -3.75 -11.34 -11.29
N ALA A 165 -3.86 -10.13 -11.84
CA ALA A 165 -4.41 -9.92 -13.17
C ALA A 165 -3.61 -10.67 -14.25
N GLY A 166 -4.31 -11.45 -15.07
CA GLY A 166 -3.72 -12.23 -16.16
C GLY A 166 -2.96 -13.50 -15.72
N PHE A 167 -3.10 -13.91 -14.47
CA PHE A 167 -2.48 -15.12 -13.94
C PHE A 167 -3.49 -16.29 -13.80
N GLY A 168 -2.96 -17.51 -13.92
CA GLY A 168 -3.72 -18.73 -13.61
C GLY A 168 -3.84 -19.01 -12.10
N ASP A 169 -4.48 -20.14 -11.77
CA ASP A 169 -4.83 -20.52 -10.40
C ASP A 169 -3.62 -20.60 -9.45
N GLU A 170 -2.48 -21.10 -9.94
CA GLU A 170 -1.26 -21.20 -9.13
C GLU A 170 -0.74 -19.84 -8.70
N ALA A 171 -0.67 -18.88 -9.62
CA ALA A 171 -0.20 -17.52 -9.31
C ALA A 171 -1.18 -16.78 -8.39
N ARG A 172 -2.49 -17.02 -8.55
CA ARG A 172 -3.51 -16.51 -7.63
C ARG A 172 -3.29 -17.01 -6.19
N ALA A 173 -2.97 -18.29 -6.03
CA ALA A 173 -2.67 -18.86 -4.71
C ALA A 173 -1.40 -18.23 -4.09
N ILE A 174 -0.37 -17.97 -4.90
CA ILE A 174 0.86 -17.28 -4.46
C ILE A 174 0.55 -15.85 -4.01
N VAL A 175 -0.25 -15.10 -4.77
CA VAL A 175 -0.67 -13.74 -4.40
C VAL A 175 -1.42 -13.75 -3.08
N ALA A 176 -2.42 -14.64 -2.93
CA ALA A 176 -3.18 -14.75 -1.69
C ALA A 176 -2.26 -15.09 -0.51
N ALA A 177 -1.34 -16.03 -0.66
CA ALA A 177 -0.38 -16.41 0.37
C ALA A 177 0.53 -15.24 0.77
N ALA A 178 1.01 -14.44 -0.19
CA ALA A 178 1.86 -13.28 0.06
C ALA A 178 1.13 -12.19 0.86
N LEU A 179 -0.11 -11.87 0.49
CA LEU A 179 -0.94 -10.89 1.21
C LEU A 179 -1.30 -11.37 2.62
N VAL A 180 -1.61 -12.66 2.78
CA VAL A 180 -1.88 -13.28 4.09
C VAL A 180 -0.63 -13.27 4.97
N ALA A 181 0.54 -13.56 4.41
CA ALA A 181 1.80 -13.51 5.15
C ALA A 181 2.09 -12.09 5.66
N ALA A 182 1.90 -11.06 4.82
CA ALA A 182 2.04 -9.67 5.23
C ALA A 182 1.08 -9.32 6.38
N ARG A 183 -0.21 -9.69 6.28
CA ARG A 183 -1.19 -9.49 7.36
C ARG A 183 -0.77 -10.18 8.66
N ASN A 184 -0.30 -11.42 8.58
CA ASN A 184 0.10 -12.20 9.77
C ASN A 184 1.31 -11.59 10.47
N GLN A 185 2.12 -10.81 9.75
CA GLN A 185 3.23 -10.02 10.28
C GLN A 185 2.79 -8.62 10.76
N GLY A 186 1.50 -8.33 10.79
CA GLY A 186 0.94 -7.10 11.35
C GLY A 186 0.59 -6.01 10.34
N ALA A 187 0.80 -6.24 9.04
CA ALA A 187 0.39 -5.27 8.02
C ALA A 187 -1.13 -5.14 7.92
N ALA A 188 -1.61 -3.93 7.68
CA ALA A 188 -2.92 -3.72 7.07
C ALA A 188 -2.82 -4.05 5.58
N VAL A 189 -3.80 -4.72 5.00
CA VAL A 189 -3.80 -5.08 3.59
C VAL A 189 -5.07 -4.56 2.93
N LEU A 190 -4.91 -3.77 1.88
CA LEU A 190 -5.99 -3.29 1.02
C LEU A 190 -5.71 -3.74 -0.40
N ALA A 191 -6.46 -4.68 -0.90
CA ALA A 191 -6.33 -5.20 -2.26
C ALA A 191 -7.57 -4.85 -3.09
N ALA A 192 -7.39 -4.49 -4.33
CA ALA A 192 -8.48 -4.38 -5.31
C ALA A 192 -8.28 -5.43 -6.39
N THR A 193 -9.36 -6.10 -6.78
CA THR A 193 -9.32 -7.09 -7.85
C THR A 193 -10.67 -7.25 -8.54
N ALA A 194 -10.63 -7.56 -9.83
CA ALA A 194 -11.77 -8.07 -10.58
C ALA A 194 -11.82 -9.62 -10.57
N ASP A 195 -10.76 -10.27 -10.07
CA ASP A 195 -10.69 -11.73 -9.94
C ASP A 195 -11.45 -12.20 -8.69
N THR A 196 -12.67 -12.69 -8.90
CA THR A 196 -13.54 -13.17 -7.82
C THR A 196 -12.93 -14.36 -7.06
N ALA A 197 -12.13 -15.20 -7.72
CA ALA A 197 -11.51 -16.34 -7.05
C ALA A 197 -10.39 -15.90 -6.09
N LEU A 198 -9.63 -14.84 -6.43
CA LEU A 198 -8.69 -14.22 -5.48
C LEU A 198 -9.46 -13.58 -4.31
N ALA A 199 -10.53 -12.82 -4.61
CA ALA A 199 -11.34 -12.22 -3.56
C ALA A 199 -11.93 -13.27 -2.61
N ASP A 200 -12.47 -14.37 -3.14
CA ASP A 200 -12.97 -15.49 -2.36
C ASP A 200 -11.88 -16.14 -1.49
N ALA A 201 -10.67 -16.30 -2.05
CA ALA A 201 -9.55 -16.86 -1.31
C ALA A 201 -9.16 -15.96 -0.11
N LEU A 202 -9.13 -14.65 -0.28
CA LEU A 202 -8.84 -13.69 0.79
C LEU A 202 -9.96 -13.64 1.84
N VAL A 203 -11.22 -13.73 1.42
CA VAL A 203 -12.38 -13.76 2.34
C VAL A 203 -12.37 -15.04 3.19
N ARG A 204 -12.07 -16.20 2.59
CA ARG A 204 -11.97 -17.48 3.33
C ARG A 204 -10.95 -17.46 4.46
N VAL A 205 -9.93 -16.63 4.36
CA VAL A 205 -8.92 -16.48 5.42
C VAL A 205 -9.20 -15.30 6.36
N GLY A 206 -10.43 -14.80 6.37
CA GLY A 206 -10.90 -13.75 7.27
C GLY A 206 -10.77 -12.33 6.73
N GLY A 207 -10.55 -12.17 5.43
CA GLY A 207 -10.62 -10.87 4.77
C GLY A 207 -12.06 -10.35 4.67
N ARG A 208 -12.24 -9.04 4.69
CA ARG A 208 -13.53 -8.38 4.51
C ARG A 208 -13.69 -7.91 3.08
N ARG A 209 -14.80 -8.27 2.45
CA ARG A 209 -15.14 -7.86 1.08
C ARG A 209 -15.89 -6.54 1.08
N ILE A 210 -15.56 -5.66 0.14
CA ILE A 210 -16.24 -4.41 -0.15
C ILE A 210 -16.50 -4.33 -1.64
N HIS A 211 -17.69 -3.94 -2.02
CA HIS A 211 -18.03 -3.69 -3.42
C HIS A 211 -18.04 -2.19 -3.69
N LEU A 212 -17.21 -1.77 -4.66
CA LEU A 212 -17.16 -0.39 -5.14
C LEU A 212 -17.88 -0.32 -6.50
N ASP A 213 -18.92 0.48 -6.56
CA ASP A 213 -19.68 0.73 -7.78
C ASP A 213 -19.84 2.22 -8.02
N GLN A 214 -19.55 2.66 -9.26
CA GLN A 214 -19.64 4.07 -9.69
C GLN A 214 -19.07 5.05 -8.65
N GLY A 215 -17.91 4.72 -8.09
CA GLY A 215 -17.21 5.56 -7.11
C GLY A 215 -17.79 5.56 -5.70
N ARG A 216 -18.73 4.68 -5.39
CA ARG A 216 -19.36 4.55 -4.06
C ARG A 216 -19.24 3.13 -3.52
N ILE A 217 -19.15 2.99 -2.20
CA ILE A 217 -19.23 1.67 -1.56
C ILE A 217 -20.69 1.23 -1.56
N ALA A 218 -20.98 0.07 -2.17
CA ALA A 218 -22.32 -0.50 -2.19
C ALA A 218 -22.81 -0.82 -0.77
N GLY A 219 -24.05 -0.44 -0.46
CA GLY A 219 -24.65 -0.66 0.85
C GLY A 219 -24.18 0.31 1.95
N ALA A 220 -23.29 1.25 1.66
CA ALA A 220 -23.00 2.34 2.57
C ALA A 220 -24.20 3.30 2.61
N PRO A 221 -24.72 3.67 3.80
CA PRO A 221 -25.77 4.68 3.87
C PRO A 221 -25.25 6.00 3.29
N ALA A 222 -26.05 6.66 2.46
CA ALA A 222 -25.78 7.99 1.96
C ALA A 222 -25.61 8.91 3.20
N MET A 223 -24.37 9.41 3.43
CA MET A 223 -24.02 10.37 4.47
C MET A 223 -24.85 10.23 5.78
N GLY A 224 -24.53 9.24 6.60
CA GLY A 224 -25.11 9.10 7.92
C GLY A 224 -24.35 8.05 8.70
N LEU A 225 -23.53 8.50 9.64
CA LEU A 225 -22.97 7.72 10.75
C LEU A 225 -22.48 6.30 10.38
N VAL A 226 -21.31 6.22 9.76
CA VAL A 226 -20.48 5.03 9.95
C VAL A 226 -20.26 4.93 11.46
N PRO A 227 -20.53 3.75 12.11
CA PRO A 227 -20.16 3.59 13.51
C PRO A 227 -18.72 4.05 13.60
N ALA A 228 -18.45 4.97 14.50
CA ALA A 228 -17.12 5.48 14.71
C ALA A 228 -16.20 4.28 15.00
N LEU A 229 -15.58 3.73 13.97
CA LEU A 229 -14.29 3.10 14.11
C LEU A 229 -13.36 4.27 14.47
N THR A 230 -13.54 4.76 15.71
CA THR A 230 -12.48 5.51 16.36
C THR A 230 -11.22 4.70 16.04
N PRO A 231 -10.21 5.31 15.41
CA PRO A 231 -8.97 4.61 15.18
C PRO A 231 -8.59 3.96 16.50
N SER A 232 -8.58 2.62 16.54
CA SER A 232 -8.09 1.93 17.73
C SER A 232 -6.74 2.56 18.01
N PRO A 233 -6.49 3.11 19.21
CA PRO A 233 -5.27 3.81 19.49
C PRO A 233 -4.13 2.88 19.09
N VAL A 234 -3.32 3.31 18.15
CA VAL A 234 -2.07 2.62 17.81
C VAL A 234 -1.35 2.47 19.14
N PRO A 235 -0.88 1.26 19.53
CA PRO A 235 -0.14 1.11 20.78
C PRO A 235 0.91 2.21 20.86
N GLU A 236 0.91 2.99 21.93
CA GLU A 236 1.71 4.24 22.06
C GLU A 236 3.17 4.07 21.65
N ALA A 237 3.74 2.90 21.92
CA ALA A 237 5.11 2.58 21.54
C ALA A 237 5.35 2.57 20.03
N GLN A 238 4.36 2.15 19.22
CA GLN A 238 4.50 2.08 17.76
C GLN A 238 4.08 3.38 17.06
N ALA A 239 3.12 4.10 17.63
CA ALA A 239 2.81 5.47 17.19
C ALA A 239 4.02 6.38 17.43
N ARG A 240 4.72 6.23 18.55
CA ARG A 240 5.96 6.95 18.86
C ARG A 240 7.10 6.64 17.89
N VAL A 241 7.26 5.39 17.42
CA VAL A 241 8.32 5.07 16.45
C VAL A 241 8.08 5.76 15.11
N ILE A 242 6.84 5.73 14.58
CA ILE A 242 6.50 6.42 13.34
C ILE A 242 6.57 7.95 13.54
N THR A 243 6.10 8.45 14.68
CA THR A 243 6.13 9.87 15.04
C THR A 243 7.56 10.37 15.20
N LEU A 244 8.41 9.69 16.00
CA LEU A 244 9.80 10.07 16.22
C LEU A 244 10.64 10.01 14.93
N GLN A 245 10.29 9.14 14.01
CA GLN A 245 11.00 9.04 12.73
C GLN A 245 10.60 10.16 11.77
N VAL A 246 9.32 10.55 11.74
CA VAL A 246 8.85 11.70 10.97
C VAL A 246 9.41 13.01 11.54
N ASP A 247 9.37 13.17 12.87
CA ASP A 247 9.84 14.40 13.54
C ASP A 247 11.38 14.55 13.43
N LYS A 248 12.16 13.47 13.54
CA LYS A 248 13.63 13.49 13.31
C LYS A 248 14.00 13.81 11.86
N ASP A 249 13.22 13.33 10.93
CA ASP A 249 13.46 13.59 9.52
C ASP A 249 13.05 15.02 9.13
N GLU A 250 12.05 15.62 9.81
CA GLU A 250 11.68 17.04 9.65
C GLU A 250 12.79 17.98 10.18
N GLU A 251 13.42 17.67 11.30
CA GLU A 251 14.56 18.42 11.84
C GLU A 251 15.80 18.39 10.94
N ASN A 252 16.01 17.30 10.19
CA ASN A 252 17.15 17.13 9.29
C ASN A 252 16.99 17.80 7.92
N ILE A 253 15.76 18.24 7.56
CA ILE A 253 15.47 18.91 6.27
C ILE A 253 15.61 20.44 6.37
N LEU A 254 15.65 21.01 7.57
CA LEU A 254 15.88 22.44 7.74
C LEU A 254 17.34 22.77 7.40
N PRO A 255 17.61 23.67 6.43
CA PRO A 255 18.97 24.14 6.18
C PRO A 255 19.50 24.82 7.45
N PRO A 256 20.81 24.70 7.75
CA PRO A 256 21.38 25.37 8.91
C PRO A 256 21.10 26.88 8.81
N ALA A 257 20.58 27.44 9.89
CA ALA A 257 20.29 28.86 9.98
C ALA A 257 21.52 29.63 9.53
N THR A 258 21.43 30.38 8.44
CA THR A 258 22.46 31.29 7.96
C THR A 258 22.72 32.33 9.04
N ARG A 259 23.82 32.21 9.75
CA ARG A 259 24.33 33.28 10.59
C ARG A 259 24.68 34.43 9.65
N GLY A 260 23.89 35.50 9.69
CA GLY A 260 24.21 36.75 9.03
C GLY A 260 25.56 37.28 9.49
N PRO A 261 26.27 38.02 8.64
CA PRO A 261 27.55 38.61 8.98
C PRO A 261 27.38 39.67 10.08
N ARG A 262 28.34 39.67 11.02
CA ARG A 262 28.52 40.76 11.99
C ARG A 262 29.13 41.96 11.32
#